data_e3ad772d7996dc679a9510faeaa1a14e
#
_entry.id   e3ad772d7996dc679a9510faeaa1a14e
#
_cell.length_a   1.000
_cell.length_b   1.000
_cell.length_c   1.000
_cell.angle_alpha   90.00
_cell.angle_beta   90.00
_cell.angle_gamma   90.00
#
_symmetry.space_group_name_H-M   'P 1'
#
loop_
_entity.id
_entity.type
_entity.pdbx_description
1 polymer ?
#
loop_
_entity_poly.entity_id
_entity_poly.type
_entity_poly.pdbx_seq_one_letter_code
_entity_poly.pdbx_strand_id
1 'polypeptide(L)'
;MSHTSTRIDELVKNHDIVLFMKGTALFPQCGFSSRAVAILDHLGVKFETVDVLQDPEIRQGIKDYSDWPTVPQLYVKGEFLGGSDIMTEMFEAGELQQLLEEKQVAKV
;
A
#
# COMPACT_ATOMS: atom_id res chain seq x y z
N MET A 1 -1.93 21.72 -3.13
CA MET A 1 -2.47 20.35 -3.29
C MET A 1 -3.98 20.41 -3.36
N SER A 2 -4.59 19.49 -4.10
CA SER A 2 -6.04 19.32 -4.09
C SER A 2 -6.49 18.75 -2.74
N HIS A 3 -7.79 18.83 -2.46
CA HIS A 3 -8.36 18.21 -1.25
C HIS A 3 -8.05 16.70 -1.20
N THR A 4 -8.20 16.01 -2.33
CA THR A 4 -7.90 14.57 -2.42
C THR A 4 -6.42 14.29 -2.18
N SER A 5 -5.52 15.06 -2.77
CA SER A 5 -4.08 14.90 -2.54
C SER A 5 -3.71 15.12 -1.08
N THR A 6 -4.35 16.08 -0.42
CA THR A 6 -4.11 16.33 1.01
C THR A 6 -4.58 15.15 1.86
N ARG A 7 -5.75 14.58 1.56
CA ARG A 7 -6.24 13.38 2.25
C ARG A 7 -5.28 12.20 2.10
N ILE A 8 -4.80 11.97 0.89
CA ILE A 8 -3.84 10.90 0.61
C ILE A 8 -2.55 11.12 1.38
N ASP A 9 -2.03 12.34 1.33
CA ASP A 9 -0.79 12.69 2.02
C ASP A 9 -0.89 12.45 3.53
N GLU A 10 -2.00 12.81 4.14
CA GLU A 10 -2.25 12.56 5.56
C GLU A 10 -2.31 11.06 5.86
N LEU A 11 -2.99 10.27 5.02
CA LEU A 11 -3.08 8.83 5.19
C LEU A 11 -1.70 8.19 5.18
N VAL A 12 -0.89 8.49 4.17
CA VAL A 12 0.42 7.83 4.01
C VAL A 12 1.43 8.27 5.06
N LYS A 13 1.28 9.46 5.63
CA LYS A 13 2.19 9.98 6.65
C LYS A 13 1.79 9.60 8.08
N ASN A 14 0.52 9.29 8.32
CA ASN A 14 0.03 8.94 9.66
C ASN A 14 0.12 7.45 9.97
N HIS A 15 0.50 6.62 9.02
CA HIS A 15 0.62 5.17 9.20
C HIS A 15 1.96 4.69 8.64
N ASP A 16 2.57 3.73 9.31
CA ASP A 16 3.84 3.16 8.85
C ASP A 16 3.71 2.52 7.48
N ILE A 17 2.62 1.76 7.28
CA ILE A 17 2.34 1.10 6.01
C ILE A 17 0.91 1.40 5.61
N VAL A 18 0.73 1.85 4.37
CA VAL A 18 -0.60 2.02 3.77
C VAL A 18 -0.62 1.30 2.43
N LEU A 19 -1.63 0.48 2.24
CA LEU A 19 -1.87 -0.23 0.98
C LEU A 19 -3.18 0.28 0.37
N PHE A 20 -3.07 0.96 -0.77
CA PHE A 20 -4.23 1.32 -1.57
C PHE A 20 -4.56 0.14 -2.46
N MET A 21 -5.77 -0.38 -2.36
CA MET A 21 -6.14 -1.65 -2.98
C MET A 21 -7.60 -1.65 -3.46
N LYS A 22 -7.94 -2.66 -4.24
CA LYS A 22 -9.34 -2.92 -4.63
C LYS A 22 -9.93 -3.94 -3.67
N GLY A 23 -10.95 -3.50 -2.93
CA GLY A 23 -11.57 -4.28 -1.88
C GLY A 23 -10.94 -4.03 -0.52
N THR A 24 -11.24 -4.89 0.43
CA THR A 24 -10.72 -4.81 1.80
C THR A 24 -9.68 -5.91 2.02
N ALA A 25 -8.93 -5.82 3.13
CA ALA A 25 -7.95 -6.85 3.47
C ALA A 25 -8.60 -8.22 3.62
N LEU A 26 -9.81 -8.29 4.18
CA LEU A 26 -10.54 -9.55 4.34
C LEU A 26 -11.18 -10.03 3.04
N PHE A 27 -11.59 -9.10 2.18
CA PHE A 27 -12.28 -9.42 0.93
C PHE A 27 -11.67 -8.64 -0.25
N PRO A 28 -10.43 -8.98 -0.67
CA PRO A 28 -9.83 -8.34 -1.83
C PRO A 28 -10.64 -8.62 -3.10
N GLN A 29 -10.79 -7.61 -3.96
CA GLN A 29 -11.58 -7.70 -5.18
C GLN A 29 -10.73 -7.81 -6.45
N CYS A 30 -9.44 -8.07 -6.29
CA CYS A 30 -8.48 -8.15 -7.39
C CYS A 30 -7.34 -9.08 -6.97
N GLY A 31 -6.91 -9.94 -7.88
CA GLY A 31 -5.83 -10.89 -7.58
C GLY A 31 -4.52 -10.22 -7.16
N PHE A 32 -4.20 -9.07 -7.76
CA PHE A 32 -3.00 -8.32 -7.40
C PHE A 32 -3.12 -7.71 -6.00
N SER A 33 -4.29 -7.20 -5.65
CA SER A 33 -4.55 -6.70 -4.28
C SER A 33 -4.51 -7.84 -3.26
N SER A 34 -5.06 -8.99 -3.60
CA SER A 34 -5.03 -10.17 -2.75
C SER A 34 -3.59 -10.61 -2.46
N ARG A 35 -2.74 -10.62 -3.47
CA ARG A 35 -1.32 -10.97 -3.32
C ARG A 35 -0.60 -9.98 -2.40
N ALA A 36 -0.85 -8.69 -2.58
CA ALA A 36 -0.25 -7.66 -1.73
C ALA A 36 -0.61 -7.83 -0.26
N VAL A 37 -1.88 -8.08 0.03
CA VAL A 37 -2.34 -8.34 1.40
C VAL A 37 -1.67 -9.59 1.97
N ALA A 38 -1.62 -10.67 1.19
CA ALA A 38 -1.02 -11.93 1.62
C ALA A 38 0.46 -11.75 2.00
N ILE A 39 1.21 -10.98 1.24
CA ILE A 39 2.61 -10.68 1.54
C ILE A 39 2.75 -9.95 2.86
N LEU A 40 1.96 -8.89 3.07
CA LEU A 40 2.03 -8.11 4.31
C LEU A 40 1.59 -8.93 5.53
N ASP A 41 0.55 -9.75 5.38
CA ASP A 41 0.12 -10.67 6.44
C ASP A 41 1.23 -11.67 6.79
N HIS A 42 1.88 -12.23 5.79
CA HIS A 42 2.98 -13.18 6.01
C HIS A 42 4.14 -12.53 6.77
N LEU A 43 4.43 -11.26 6.48
CA LEU A 43 5.50 -10.54 7.16
C LEU A 43 5.15 -10.11 8.59
N GLY A 44 3.89 -10.23 8.99
CA GLY A 44 3.46 -9.95 10.36
C GLY A 44 3.52 -8.49 10.76
N VAL A 45 3.44 -7.57 9.81
CA VAL A 45 3.48 -6.13 10.07
C VAL A 45 2.08 -5.54 10.16
N LYS A 46 1.95 -4.45 10.93
CA LYS A 46 0.71 -3.68 10.94
C LYS A 46 0.63 -2.86 9.67
N PHE A 47 -0.53 -2.85 9.04
CA PHE A 47 -0.75 -2.02 7.85
C PHE A 47 -2.20 -1.53 7.79
N GLU A 48 -2.35 -0.34 7.24
CA GLU A 48 -3.65 0.26 6.96
C GLU A 48 -3.99 0.01 5.50
N THR A 49 -5.25 -0.28 5.20
CA THR A 49 -5.71 -0.45 3.82
C THR A 49 -6.72 0.62 3.46
N VAL A 50 -6.72 1.02 2.19
CA VAL A 50 -7.69 1.95 1.64
C VAL A 50 -8.33 1.28 0.43
N ASP A 51 -9.65 1.05 0.50
CA ASP A 51 -10.41 0.45 -0.60
C ASP A 51 -10.78 1.52 -1.63
N VAL A 52 -10.04 1.57 -2.73
CA VAL A 52 -10.26 2.58 -3.76
C VAL A 52 -11.56 2.38 -4.53
N LEU A 53 -12.22 1.21 -4.40
CA LEU A 53 -13.52 0.99 -5.02
C LEU A 53 -14.64 1.75 -4.31
N GLN A 54 -14.42 2.13 -3.05
CA GLN A 54 -15.41 2.87 -2.26
C GLN A 54 -15.26 4.38 -2.41
N ASP A 55 -14.18 4.87 -3.03
CA ASP A 55 -13.90 6.29 -3.16
C ASP A 55 -13.27 6.60 -4.52
N PRO A 56 -14.09 6.96 -5.52
CA PRO A 56 -13.58 7.25 -6.88
C PRO A 56 -12.56 8.40 -6.93
N GLU A 57 -12.67 9.36 -6.03
CA GLU A 57 -11.70 10.47 -5.98
C GLU A 57 -10.32 9.97 -5.55
N ILE A 58 -10.28 9.11 -4.53
CA ILE A 58 -9.02 8.50 -4.10
C ILE A 58 -8.49 7.54 -5.17
N ARG A 59 -9.36 6.80 -5.83
CA ARG A 59 -8.94 5.88 -6.91
C ARG A 59 -8.18 6.61 -8.00
N GLN A 60 -8.67 7.77 -8.43
CA GLN A 60 -7.96 8.60 -9.41
C GLN A 60 -6.80 9.35 -8.77
N GLY A 61 -7.03 9.94 -7.61
CA GLY A 61 -6.05 10.77 -6.93
C GLY A 61 -4.77 10.03 -6.55
N ILE A 62 -4.86 8.76 -6.18
CA ILE A 62 -3.66 7.99 -5.82
C ILE A 62 -2.73 7.77 -7.02
N LYS A 63 -3.30 7.65 -8.21
CA LYS A 63 -2.51 7.53 -9.43
C LYS A 63 -1.77 8.82 -9.75
N ASP A 64 -2.45 9.94 -9.56
CA ASP A 64 -1.85 11.26 -9.74
C ASP A 64 -0.79 11.54 -8.69
N TYR A 65 -1.08 11.19 -7.44
CA TYR A 65 -0.18 11.40 -6.30
C TYR A 65 1.15 10.65 -6.46
N SER A 66 1.09 9.41 -6.90
CA SER A 66 2.27 8.55 -7.10
C SER A 66 2.91 8.68 -8.47
N ASP A 67 2.22 9.28 -9.43
CA ASP A 67 2.57 9.22 -10.86
C ASP A 67 2.69 7.77 -11.32
N TRP A 68 1.80 6.90 -10.84
CA TRP A 68 1.79 5.47 -11.14
C TRP A 68 0.37 5.04 -11.51
N PRO A 69 0.17 4.30 -12.61
CA PRO A 69 -1.15 4.14 -13.23
C PRO A 69 -2.03 3.05 -12.60
N THR A 70 -1.50 2.19 -11.75
CA THR A 70 -2.22 1.01 -11.29
C THR A 70 -2.33 0.91 -9.78
N VAL A 71 -3.32 0.13 -9.33
CA VAL A 71 -3.54 -0.24 -7.94
C VAL A 71 -3.47 -1.77 -7.87
N PRO A 72 -2.84 -2.41 -6.87
CA PRO A 72 -2.50 -1.84 -5.57
C PRO A 72 -1.23 -0.99 -5.57
N GLN A 73 -1.12 -0.12 -4.57
CA GLN A 73 0.08 0.69 -4.33
C GLN A 73 0.44 0.65 -2.85
N LEU A 74 1.71 0.35 -2.58
CA LEU A 74 2.23 0.27 -1.22
C LEU A 74 3.04 1.50 -0.87
N TYR A 75 2.75 2.07 0.30
CA TYR A 75 3.52 3.16 0.90
C TYR A 75 4.12 2.72 2.22
N VAL A 76 5.39 3.00 2.42
CA VAL A 76 6.12 2.69 3.65
C VAL A 76 6.72 3.99 4.20
N LYS A 77 6.32 4.37 5.41
CA LYS A 77 6.77 5.61 6.06
C LYS A 77 6.59 6.84 5.16
N GLY A 78 5.46 6.89 4.46
CA GLY A 78 5.11 8.00 3.58
C GLY A 78 5.71 7.95 2.18
N GLU A 79 6.55 6.96 1.88
CA GLU A 79 7.20 6.83 0.58
C GLU A 79 6.55 5.74 -0.27
N PHE A 80 6.31 6.05 -1.53
CA PHE A 80 5.78 5.08 -2.48
C PHE A 80 6.82 4.00 -2.79
N LEU A 81 6.46 2.74 -2.55
CA LEU A 81 7.34 1.61 -2.84
C LEU A 81 7.07 1.03 -4.23
N GLY A 82 5.82 0.80 -4.55
CA GLY A 82 5.43 0.18 -5.81
C GLY A 82 4.15 -0.62 -5.69
N GLY A 83 3.88 -1.39 -6.73
CA GLY A 83 2.71 -2.24 -6.81
C GLY A 83 3.01 -3.70 -6.49
N SER A 84 2.09 -4.58 -6.88
CA SER A 84 2.17 -6.01 -6.58
C SER A 84 3.44 -6.68 -7.11
N ASP A 85 3.88 -6.30 -8.31
CA ASP A 85 5.07 -6.92 -8.91
C ASP A 85 6.33 -6.61 -8.13
N ILE A 86 6.52 -5.34 -7.76
CA ILE A 86 7.67 -4.92 -6.95
C ILE A 86 7.64 -5.58 -5.57
N MET A 87 6.46 -5.62 -4.94
CA MET A 87 6.29 -6.29 -3.65
C MET A 87 6.68 -7.75 -3.73
N THR A 88 6.24 -8.45 -4.78
CA THR A 88 6.52 -9.86 -4.98
C THR A 88 8.03 -10.10 -5.16
N GLU A 89 8.68 -9.32 -6.02
CA GLU A 89 10.12 -9.44 -6.25
C GLU A 89 10.92 -9.21 -4.97
N MET A 90 10.60 -8.13 -4.24
CA MET A 90 11.30 -7.80 -3.00
C MET A 90 11.04 -8.85 -1.92
N PHE A 91 9.81 -9.36 -1.85
CA PHE A 91 9.46 -10.39 -0.89
C PHE A 91 10.24 -11.69 -1.15
N GLU A 92 10.29 -12.14 -2.40
CA GLU A 92 11.01 -13.36 -2.76
C GLU A 92 12.51 -13.25 -2.52
N ALA A 93 13.08 -12.06 -2.68
CA ALA A 93 14.49 -11.80 -2.44
C ALA A 93 14.84 -11.53 -0.96
N GLY A 94 13.83 -11.46 -0.07
CA GLY A 94 14.04 -11.10 1.33
C GLY A 94 14.26 -9.61 1.55
N GLU A 95 14.23 -8.81 0.50
CA GLU A 95 14.48 -7.36 0.56
C GLU A 95 13.34 -6.59 1.22
N LEU A 96 12.10 -7.03 1.05
CA LEU A 96 10.96 -6.35 1.65
C LEU A 96 11.00 -6.48 3.18
N GLN A 97 11.24 -7.67 3.69
CA GLN A 97 11.40 -7.90 5.12
C GLN A 97 12.53 -7.03 5.68
N GLN A 98 13.66 -7.01 5.00
CA GLN A 98 14.81 -6.20 5.43
C GLN A 98 14.47 -4.71 5.45
N LEU A 99 13.81 -4.20 4.41
CA LEU A 99 13.40 -2.80 4.35
C LEU A 99 12.48 -2.43 5.51
N LEU A 100 11.48 -3.27 5.79
CA LEU A 100 10.53 -2.99 6.87
C LEU A 100 11.20 -3.03 8.25
N GLU A 101 12.17 -3.91 8.45
CA GLU A 101 12.97 -3.94 9.68
C GLU A 101 13.83 -2.69 9.82
N GLU A 102 14.51 -2.26 8.75
CA GLU A 102 15.33 -1.05 8.76
C GLU A 102 14.49 0.20 9.04
N LYS A 103 13.28 0.25 8.52
CA LYS A 103 12.34 1.36 8.75
C LYS A 103 11.63 1.27 10.10
N GLN A 104 11.88 0.22 10.88
CA GLN A 104 11.30 0.03 12.20
C GLN A 104 9.75 0.04 12.17
N VAL A 105 9.19 -0.62 11.18
CA VAL A 105 7.74 -0.73 11.02
C VAL A 105 7.16 -1.59 12.15
N ALA A 106 6.03 -1.16 12.70
CA ALA A 106 5.35 -1.86 13.79
C ALA A 106 4.86 -3.24 13.34
N LYS A 107 5.05 -4.24 14.20
CA LYS A 107 4.56 -5.60 13.96
C LYS A 107 3.24 -5.84 14.67
N VAL A 108 2.50 -6.81 14.15
CA VAL A 108 1.24 -7.26 14.77
C VAL A 108 1.53 -7.98 16.09
#